data_dd0a94d4cc2768bc4f35d30fb8a002e3
#
_entry.id   dd0a94d4cc2768bc4f35d30fb8a002e3
#
_cell.length_a   1.000
_cell.length_b   1.000
_cell.length_c   1.000
_cell.angle_alpha   90.00
_cell.angle_beta   90.00
_cell.angle_gamma   90.00
#
_symmetry.space_group_name_H-M   'P 1'
#
loop_
_entity.id
_entity.type
_entity.pdbx_description
1 polymer ?
#
loop_
_entity_poly.entity_id
_entity_poly.type
_entity_poly.pdbx_seq_one_letter_code
_entity_poly.pdbx_strand_id
1 'polypeptide(L)'
;MKKIITAFILILLFFTTGCTKEKFYLDSKFYKESKYIDLTKAEYNSLTDENYIIYTYNSYCNFKIPCDNIFKETMDKYNLSFYSMPYSDLKETELHNTVKFAPSIIIIKNKKVVAYLKADSDDDYDKYQNSESFTNWLESYIYLEPQST
;
A
#
# COMPACT_ATOMS: atom_id res chain seq x y z
N MET A 1 19.16 -47.16 -6.05
CA MET A 1 17.80 -46.62 -5.83
C MET A 1 17.68 -45.74 -4.57
N LYS A 2 18.15 -46.15 -3.38
CA LYS A 2 18.05 -45.34 -2.13
C LYS A 2 18.71 -43.94 -2.23
N LYS A 3 19.87 -43.82 -2.87
CA LYS A 3 20.58 -42.50 -3.02
C LYS A 3 19.85 -41.49 -3.93
N ILE A 4 19.10 -41.98 -4.91
CA ILE A 4 18.32 -41.13 -5.84
C ILE A 4 17.07 -40.58 -5.14
N ILE A 5 16.42 -41.40 -4.29
CA ILE A 5 15.23 -40.98 -3.51
C ILE A 5 15.63 -39.92 -2.48
N THR A 6 16.80 -40.05 -1.84
CA THR A 6 17.27 -39.05 -0.86
C THR A 6 17.57 -37.71 -1.53
N ALA A 7 18.15 -37.70 -2.73
CA ALA A 7 18.39 -36.48 -3.50
C ALA A 7 17.10 -35.79 -3.94
N PHE A 8 16.06 -36.55 -4.30
CA PHE A 8 14.76 -36.00 -4.71
C PHE A 8 14.00 -35.37 -3.54
N ILE A 9 14.11 -35.93 -2.32
CA ILE A 9 13.52 -35.38 -1.10
C ILE A 9 14.23 -34.08 -0.70
N LEU A 10 15.56 -33.99 -0.85
CA LEU A 10 16.32 -32.78 -0.57
C LEU A 10 15.95 -31.61 -1.54
N ILE A 11 15.69 -31.91 -2.80
CA ILE A 11 15.29 -30.91 -3.79
C ILE A 11 13.86 -30.39 -3.50
N LEU A 12 12.95 -31.24 -3.03
CA LEU A 12 11.58 -30.85 -2.67
C LEU A 12 11.52 -29.89 -1.47
N LEU A 13 12.48 -29.96 -0.55
CA LEU A 13 12.57 -29.09 0.62
C LEU A 13 12.98 -27.65 0.28
N PHE A 14 13.62 -27.41 -0.86
CA PHE A 14 13.98 -26.06 -1.31
C PHE A 14 12.86 -25.27 -1.98
N PHE A 15 11.72 -25.90 -2.33
CA PHE A 15 10.60 -25.22 -3.00
C PHE A 15 9.53 -24.69 -2.06
N THR A 16 9.67 -24.84 -0.74
CA THR A 16 8.69 -24.36 0.24
C THR A 16 9.05 -23.03 0.90
N THR A 17 10.07 -22.31 0.43
CA THR A 17 10.22 -20.91 0.83
C THR A 17 9.18 -20.09 0.09
N GLY A 18 7.93 -20.18 0.54
CA GLY A 18 6.90 -19.21 0.21
C GLY A 18 7.47 -17.84 0.52
N CYS A 19 7.56 -16.98 -0.48
CA CYS A 19 7.97 -15.58 -0.32
C CYS A 19 6.90 -14.89 0.54
N THR A 20 6.95 -15.05 1.86
CA THR A 20 6.16 -14.25 2.77
C THR A 20 6.67 -12.83 2.60
N LYS A 21 5.83 -11.95 2.05
CA LYS A 21 6.16 -10.53 1.96
C LYS A 21 6.45 -10.04 3.38
N GLU A 22 7.70 -9.64 3.63
CA GLU A 22 8.08 -9.13 4.94
C GLU A 22 7.38 -7.79 5.18
N LYS A 23 6.55 -7.73 6.23
CA LYS A 23 5.92 -6.47 6.66
C LYS A 23 7.00 -5.46 7.07
N PHE A 24 6.68 -4.19 6.92
CA PHE A 24 7.58 -3.11 7.32
C PHE A 24 6.81 -2.00 8.06
N TYR A 25 7.55 -1.12 8.73
CA TYR A 25 7.00 0.07 9.36
C TYR A 25 7.05 1.25 8.39
N LEU A 26 6.01 2.08 8.41
CA LEU A 26 6.07 3.41 7.82
C LEU A 26 7.06 4.27 8.63
N ASP A 27 7.49 5.38 8.07
CA ASP A 27 8.27 6.35 8.83
C ASP A 27 7.45 6.85 10.03
N SER A 28 8.07 7.01 11.18
CA SER A 28 7.41 7.19 12.49
C SER A 28 6.40 8.34 12.55
N LYS A 29 6.57 9.35 11.72
CA LYS A 29 5.65 10.49 11.64
C LYS A 29 4.24 10.11 11.18
N PHE A 30 4.08 9.00 10.45
CA PHE A 30 2.79 8.55 9.91
C PHE A 30 1.92 7.80 10.92
N TYR A 31 2.42 7.58 12.16
CA TYR A 31 1.68 6.93 13.25
C TYR A 31 1.20 7.88 14.35
N LYS A 32 1.28 9.19 14.15
CA LYS A 32 1.00 10.17 15.22
C LYS A 32 -0.45 10.61 15.28
N GLU A 33 -1.09 10.69 14.14
CA GLU A 33 -2.43 11.22 13.99
C GLU A 33 -3.07 10.72 12.70
N SER A 34 -4.41 10.70 12.67
CA SER A 34 -5.16 10.31 11.48
C SER A 34 -5.45 11.53 10.62
N LYS A 35 -4.68 11.70 9.54
CA LYS A 35 -4.94 12.78 8.57
C LYS A 35 -4.41 12.48 7.17
N TYR A 36 -5.00 13.11 6.19
CA TYR A 36 -4.35 13.29 4.89
C TYR A 36 -3.39 14.47 4.94
N ILE A 37 -2.21 14.27 4.36
CA ILE A 37 -1.16 15.28 4.22
C ILE A 37 -1.07 15.61 2.73
N ASP A 38 -1.42 16.84 2.37
CA ASP A 38 -1.37 17.24 0.97
C ASP A 38 0.04 17.07 0.41
N LEU A 39 0.12 16.56 -0.81
CA LEU A 39 1.37 16.28 -1.50
C LEU A 39 1.25 16.72 -2.95
N THR A 40 1.96 17.76 -3.30
CA THR A 40 2.08 18.23 -4.69
C THR A 40 3.22 17.48 -5.41
N LYS A 41 3.22 17.51 -6.75
CA LYS A 41 4.34 17.00 -7.55
C LYS A 41 5.70 17.58 -7.13
N ALA A 42 5.75 18.88 -6.84
CA ALA A 42 7.00 19.56 -6.45
C ALA A 42 7.53 19.01 -5.13
N GLU A 43 6.65 18.82 -4.14
CA GLU A 43 6.98 18.25 -2.84
C GLU A 43 7.38 16.78 -2.96
N TYR A 44 6.68 15.99 -3.79
CA TYR A 44 7.03 14.59 -4.04
C TYR A 44 8.47 14.43 -4.54
N ASN A 45 8.91 15.27 -5.47
CA ASN A 45 10.27 15.21 -6.02
C ASN A 45 11.36 15.52 -4.97
N SER A 46 11.01 16.18 -3.87
CA SER A 46 11.90 16.53 -2.77
C SER A 46 11.72 15.71 -1.50
N LEU A 47 10.82 14.70 -1.52
CA LEU A 47 10.56 13.85 -0.36
C LEU A 47 11.83 13.11 0.10
N THR A 48 12.08 13.21 1.41
CA THR A 48 13.15 12.45 2.08
C THR A 48 12.65 11.18 2.72
N ASP A 49 11.32 11.03 2.92
CA ASP A 49 10.70 9.85 3.50
C ASP A 49 10.97 8.59 2.67
N GLU A 50 11.13 7.47 3.36
CA GLU A 50 11.43 6.19 2.73
C GLU A 50 10.22 5.27 2.65
N ASN A 51 9.40 5.24 3.72
CA ASN A 51 8.29 4.32 3.89
C ASN A 51 7.01 5.10 4.19
N TYR A 52 6.11 5.19 3.23
CA TYR A 52 4.89 5.98 3.33
C TYR A 52 3.79 5.45 2.42
N ILE A 53 2.60 6.01 2.58
CA ILE A 53 1.43 5.69 1.75
C ILE A 53 0.96 6.95 1.06
N ILE A 54 0.59 6.84 -0.22
CA ILE A 54 -0.07 7.89 -0.99
C ILE A 54 -1.48 7.44 -1.33
N TYR A 55 -2.46 8.26 -0.99
CA TYR A 55 -3.79 8.23 -1.57
C TYR A 55 -3.83 9.16 -2.78
N THR A 56 -4.01 8.62 -3.97
CA THR A 56 -4.26 9.45 -5.15
C THR A 56 -5.74 9.44 -5.52
N TYR A 57 -6.27 10.61 -5.86
CA TYR A 57 -7.69 10.83 -6.09
C TYR A 57 -7.96 11.68 -7.34
N ASN A 58 -9.19 11.55 -7.85
CA ASN A 58 -9.72 12.44 -8.87
C ASN A 58 -11.15 12.88 -8.48
N SER A 59 -11.70 13.85 -9.20
CA SER A 59 -13.05 14.38 -8.97
C SER A 59 -14.18 13.42 -9.41
N TYR A 60 -13.85 12.27 -10.01
CA TYR A 60 -14.81 11.36 -10.65
C TYR A 60 -14.76 9.97 -9.98
N CYS A 61 -15.03 9.91 -8.69
CA CYS A 61 -15.19 8.62 -7.99
C CYS A 61 -16.65 8.16 -8.11
N ASN A 62 -16.90 7.09 -8.88
CA ASN A 62 -18.25 6.53 -9.10
C ASN A 62 -18.56 5.34 -8.17
N PHE A 63 -17.84 5.17 -7.07
CA PHE A 63 -18.14 4.12 -6.11
C PHE A 63 -19.43 4.41 -5.33
N LYS A 64 -20.14 3.35 -4.96
CA LYS A 64 -21.37 3.43 -4.16
C LYS A 64 -21.14 4.12 -2.80
N ILE A 65 -19.99 3.83 -2.18
CA ILE A 65 -19.51 4.50 -0.98
C ILE A 65 -18.25 5.27 -1.40
N PRO A 66 -18.09 6.55 -1.04
CA PRO A 66 -16.86 7.26 -1.27
C PRO A 66 -15.68 6.52 -0.62
N CYS A 67 -14.70 6.13 -1.41
CA CYS A 67 -13.60 5.28 -0.94
C CYS A 67 -12.70 5.96 0.09
N ASP A 68 -12.64 7.28 0.09
CA ASP A 68 -11.94 8.06 1.11
C ASP A 68 -12.51 7.81 2.51
N ASN A 69 -13.82 7.61 2.67
CA ASN A 69 -14.43 7.23 3.95
C ASN A 69 -13.93 5.85 4.41
N ILE A 70 -13.82 4.88 3.50
CA ILE A 70 -13.31 3.53 3.79
C ILE A 70 -11.85 3.59 4.28
N PHE A 71 -11.02 4.34 3.59
CA PHE A 71 -9.62 4.51 3.98
C PHE A 71 -9.49 5.27 5.30
N LYS A 72 -10.32 6.30 5.48
CA LYS A 72 -10.33 7.13 6.69
C LYS A 72 -10.70 6.33 7.94
N GLU A 73 -11.65 5.39 7.86
CA GLU A 73 -11.99 4.50 8.97
C GLU A 73 -10.77 3.72 9.48
N THR A 74 -9.96 3.17 8.57
CA THR A 74 -8.72 2.48 8.95
C THR A 74 -7.67 3.43 9.52
N MET A 75 -7.51 4.60 8.89
CA MET A 75 -6.60 5.64 9.37
C MET A 75 -6.96 6.08 10.79
N ASP A 76 -8.24 6.31 11.07
CA ASP A 76 -8.73 6.75 12.39
C ASP A 76 -8.52 5.66 13.46
N LYS A 77 -8.76 4.40 13.09
CA LYS A 77 -8.59 3.27 14.01
C LYS A 77 -7.15 3.09 14.50
N TYR A 78 -6.18 3.36 13.63
CA TYR A 78 -4.75 3.11 13.89
C TYR A 78 -3.89 4.38 13.98
N ASN A 79 -4.50 5.57 13.98
CA ASN A 79 -3.82 6.87 13.98
C ASN A 79 -2.81 7.01 12.82
N LEU A 80 -3.18 6.54 11.64
CA LEU A 80 -2.32 6.58 10.46
C LEU A 80 -2.53 7.86 9.66
N SER A 81 -1.44 8.46 9.19
CA SER A 81 -1.47 9.52 8.18
C SER A 81 -1.05 8.99 6.81
N PHE A 82 -1.74 9.44 5.77
CA PHE A 82 -1.36 9.16 4.39
C PHE A 82 -1.09 10.48 3.66
N TYR A 83 -0.17 10.47 2.73
CA TYR A 83 -0.11 11.53 1.74
C TYR A 83 -1.34 11.50 0.84
N SER A 84 -1.80 12.69 0.42
CA SER A 84 -2.94 12.87 -0.48
C SER A 84 -2.46 13.64 -1.71
N MET A 85 -2.50 13.01 -2.89
CA MET A 85 -2.00 13.59 -4.13
C MET A 85 -3.08 13.59 -5.20
N PRO A 86 -3.41 14.75 -5.81
CA PRO A 86 -4.27 14.79 -6.98
C PRO A 86 -3.71 13.91 -8.11
N TYR A 87 -4.59 13.19 -8.81
CA TYR A 87 -4.13 12.34 -9.93
C TYR A 87 -3.49 13.14 -11.07
N SER A 88 -3.87 14.40 -11.24
CA SER A 88 -3.18 15.32 -12.17
C SER A 88 -1.68 15.43 -11.86
N ASP A 89 -1.34 15.57 -10.59
CA ASP A 89 0.04 15.69 -10.13
C ASP A 89 0.77 14.34 -10.24
N LEU A 90 0.11 13.23 -9.84
CA LEU A 90 0.66 11.90 -9.97
C LEU A 90 1.08 11.59 -11.41
N LYS A 91 0.27 11.96 -12.40
CA LYS A 91 0.58 11.75 -13.83
C LYS A 91 1.88 12.40 -14.29
N GLU A 92 2.35 13.40 -13.56
CA GLU A 92 3.59 14.12 -13.85
C GLU A 92 4.80 13.58 -13.06
N THR A 93 4.61 12.49 -12.29
CA THR A 93 5.67 11.79 -11.55
C THR A 93 5.99 10.43 -12.18
N GLU A 94 7.09 9.83 -11.73
CA GLU A 94 7.44 8.46 -12.13
C GLU A 94 6.44 7.40 -11.64
N LEU A 95 5.64 7.71 -10.60
CA LEU A 95 4.59 6.81 -10.10
C LEU A 95 3.59 6.44 -11.18
N HIS A 96 3.34 7.33 -12.15
CA HIS A 96 2.43 7.07 -13.26
C HIS A 96 2.92 5.95 -14.18
N ASN A 97 4.19 5.58 -14.14
CA ASN A 97 4.67 4.41 -14.90
C ASN A 97 4.02 3.11 -14.39
N THR A 98 3.67 3.07 -13.09
CA THR A 98 3.07 1.91 -12.42
C THR A 98 1.58 2.09 -12.16
N VAL A 99 1.15 3.25 -11.62
CA VAL A 99 -0.23 3.53 -11.20
C VAL A 99 -0.94 4.34 -12.29
N LYS A 100 -1.85 3.69 -13.02
CA LYS A 100 -2.48 4.26 -14.23
C LYS A 100 -3.85 4.89 -13.98
N PHE A 101 -4.46 4.63 -12.83
CA PHE A 101 -5.83 5.06 -12.51
C PHE A 101 -5.93 5.58 -11.09
N ALA A 102 -6.91 6.44 -10.85
CA ALA A 102 -7.33 6.92 -9.53
C ALA A 102 -8.85 6.68 -9.38
N PRO A 103 -9.31 6.46 -8.12
CA PRO A 103 -8.54 6.53 -6.87
C PRO A 103 -7.62 5.32 -6.68
N SER A 104 -6.49 5.50 -5.96
CA SER A 104 -5.59 4.40 -5.62
C SER A 104 -4.89 4.68 -4.29
N ILE A 105 -4.64 3.63 -3.51
CA ILE A 105 -3.71 3.64 -2.39
C ILE A 105 -2.40 3.01 -2.86
N ILE A 106 -1.30 3.72 -2.67
CA ILE A 106 0.04 3.32 -3.13
C ILE A 106 0.93 3.16 -1.92
N ILE A 107 1.49 1.97 -1.72
CA ILE A 107 2.40 1.67 -0.61
C ILE A 107 3.84 1.78 -1.12
N ILE A 108 4.61 2.63 -0.48
CA ILE A 108 6.01 2.91 -0.78
C ILE A 108 6.91 2.34 0.32
N LYS A 109 7.91 1.54 -0.06
CA LYS A 109 8.99 1.03 0.81
C LYS A 109 10.33 1.38 0.19
N ASN A 110 11.20 2.03 0.94
CA ASN A 110 12.52 2.48 0.45
C ASN A 110 12.40 3.26 -0.87
N LYS A 111 11.45 4.20 -0.94
CA LYS A 111 11.13 5.05 -2.11
C LYS A 111 10.65 4.28 -3.36
N LYS A 112 10.25 3.02 -3.22
CA LYS A 112 9.75 2.19 -4.33
C LYS A 112 8.32 1.74 -4.09
N VAL A 113 7.50 1.71 -5.13
CA VAL A 113 6.16 1.14 -5.09
C VAL A 113 6.27 -0.36 -4.83
N VAL A 114 5.70 -0.85 -3.73
CA VAL A 114 5.65 -2.28 -3.39
C VAL A 114 4.27 -2.88 -3.58
N ALA A 115 3.22 -2.06 -3.49
CA ALA A 115 1.85 -2.43 -3.79
C ALA A 115 1.00 -1.19 -4.09
N TYR A 116 -0.12 -1.39 -4.78
CA TYR A 116 -1.16 -0.38 -4.93
C TYR A 116 -2.51 -1.04 -5.23
N LEU A 117 -3.59 -0.35 -4.88
CA LEU A 117 -4.94 -0.76 -5.27
C LEU A 117 -5.22 -0.32 -6.70
N LYS A 118 -5.78 -1.22 -7.51
CA LYS A 118 -6.13 -0.95 -8.90
C LYS A 118 -7.58 -0.52 -9.00
N ALA A 119 -7.82 0.73 -9.40
CA ALA A 119 -9.18 1.28 -9.51
C ALA A 119 -10.02 0.60 -10.62
N ASP A 120 -9.38 -0.08 -11.54
CA ASP A 120 -9.97 -0.77 -12.70
C ASP A 120 -10.01 -2.29 -12.54
N SER A 121 -9.78 -2.83 -11.32
CA SER A 121 -9.75 -4.28 -11.07
C SER A 121 -10.88 -4.70 -10.13
N ASP A 122 -11.65 -5.68 -10.55
CA ASP A 122 -12.69 -6.32 -9.73
C ASP A 122 -12.10 -7.00 -8.48
N ASP A 123 -10.86 -7.47 -8.54
CA ASP A 123 -10.15 -8.10 -7.42
C ASP A 123 -9.87 -7.12 -6.26
N ASP A 124 -9.84 -5.83 -6.56
CA ASP A 124 -9.60 -4.78 -5.58
C ASP A 124 -10.88 -4.04 -5.13
N TYR A 125 -12.03 -4.32 -5.79
CA TYR A 125 -13.28 -3.61 -5.53
C TYR A 125 -13.69 -3.61 -4.05
N ASP A 126 -13.64 -4.76 -3.38
CA ASP A 126 -14.00 -4.88 -1.96
C ASP A 126 -13.17 -3.97 -1.06
N LYS A 127 -11.90 -3.74 -1.38
CA LYS A 127 -10.98 -2.89 -0.61
C LYS A 127 -11.35 -1.41 -0.71
N TYR A 128 -12.10 -1.03 -1.74
CA TYR A 128 -12.65 0.31 -1.90
C TYR A 128 -14.01 0.51 -1.22
N GLN A 129 -14.69 -0.57 -0.81
CA GLN A 129 -16.07 -0.55 -0.31
C GLN A 129 -16.21 -1.10 1.11
N ASN A 130 -15.15 -1.69 1.68
CA ASN A 130 -15.17 -2.33 2.99
C ASN A 130 -13.87 -2.06 3.73
N SER A 131 -13.97 -1.40 4.90
CA SER A 131 -12.81 -1.00 5.70
C SER A 131 -12.04 -2.19 6.28
N GLU A 132 -12.70 -3.31 6.58
CA GLU A 132 -12.03 -4.53 7.03
C GLU A 132 -11.18 -5.13 5.92
N SER A 133 -11.75 -5.26 4.70
CA SER A 133 -11.02 -5.75 3.52
C SER A 133 -9.82 -4.85 3.20
N PHE A 134 -9.98 -3.53 3.28
CA PHE A 134 -8.90 -2.58 3.11
C PHE A 134 -7.82 -2.72 4.21
N THR A 135 -8.25 -2.81 5.48
CA THR A 135 -7.34 -2.99 6.62
C THR A 135 -6.51 -4.27 6.48
N ASN A 136 -7.14 -5.40 6.17
CA ASN A 136 -6.47 -6.68 5.98
C ASN A 136 -5.45 -6.65 4.84
N TRP A 137 -5.81 -5.98 3.72
CA TRP A 137 -4.88 -5.78 2.62
C TRP A 137 -3.69 -4.93 3.04
N LEU A 138 -3.93 -3.80 3.71
CA LEU A 138 -2.88 -2.89 4.18
C LEU A 138 -1.95 -3.60 5.17
N GLU A 139 -2.53 -4.35 6.14
CA GLU A 139 -1.80 -5.13 7.13
C GLU A 139 -0.94 -6.25 6.52
N SER A 140 -1.24 -6.69 5.30
CA SER A 140 -0.39 -7.67 4.61
C SER A 140 0.96 -7.10 4.16
N TYR A 141 1.14 -5.78 4.20
CA TYR A 141 2.37 -5.09 3.80
C TYR A 141 3.04 -4.34 4.94
N ILE A 142 2.27 -3.70 5.82
CA ILE A 142 2.81 -2.86 6.89
C ILE A 142 2.35 -3.31 8.28
N TYR A 143 3.09 -2.90 9.29
CA TYR A 143 2.60 -2.89 10.66
C TYR A 143 1.71 -1.66 10.85
N LEU A 144 0.47 -1.85 11.34
CA LEU A 144 -0.50 -0.77 11.52
C LEU A 144 -0.24 0.07 12.77
N GLU A 145 0.53 -0.47 13.72
CA GLU A 145 0.94 0.21 14.95
C GLU A 145 2.43 0.56 14.89
N PRO A 146 2.85 1.65 15.56
CA PRO A 146 4.25 2.06 15.57
C PRO A 146 5.13 0.99 16.23
N GLN A 147 6.42 0.99 15.88
CA GLN A 147 7.40 0.13 16.54
C GLN A 147 7.47 0.51 18.02
N SER A 148 7.31 -0.48 18.91
CA SER A 148 7.51 -0.29 20.35
C SER A 148 8.96 0.13 20.61
N THR A 149 9.15 1.25 21.25
CA THR A 149 10.47 1.77 21.68
C THR A 149 10.93 1.06 22.93
#